data_1a106055c345a593c1f275c074ae8d86
#
_entry.id   1a106055c345a593c1f275c074ae8d86
#
_cell.length_a   1.000
_cell.length_b   1.000
_cell.length_c   1.000
_cell.angle_alpha   90.00
_cell.angle_beta   90.00
_cell.angle_gamma   90.00
#
_symmetry.space_group_name_H-M   'P 1'
#
loop_
_entity.id
_entity.type
_entity.pdbx_description
1 polymer ?
#
loop_
_entity_poly.entity_id
_entity_poly.type
_entity_poly.pdbx_seq_one_letter_code
_entity_poly.pdbx_strand_id
1 'polypeptide(L)'
;MPAGFDPTGHVLAGLASVPYAHDVSVLLHTSLAQARRRIPPSVGTLTEVADGVRLTTRAEHLDGAAQMLAVLGWPFTIERPAELRAEVRALAARLLTHADAGE
;
A
#
# COMPACT_ATOMS: atom_id res chain seq x y z
N MET A 1 32.52 9.41 -9.80
CA MET A 1 32.63 9.21 -9.91
C MET A 1 32.65 9.26 -10.24
N PRO A 2 32.23 9.27 -10.22
CA PRO A 2 31.96 9.11 -10.48
C PRO A 2 31.56 9.11 -10.70
N ALA A 3 31.25 9.06 -10.64
CA ALA A 3 30.87 8.77 -10.79
C ALA A 3 30.53 8.64 -10.81
N GLY A 4 30.33 8.80 -10.54
CA GLY A 4 30.15 8.36 -10.42
C GLY A 4 29.87 8.36 -10.23
N PHE A 5 29.55 8.43 -9.83
CA PHE A 5 29.56 8.31 -9.50
C PHE A 5 29.38 8.45 -9.40
N ASP A 6 29.05 8.48 -9.21
CA ASP A 6 28.95 8.48 -9.02
C ASP A 6 28.58 8.57 -9.02
N PRO A 7 28.52 8.70 -8.98
CA PRO A 7 28.15 8.55 -8.93
C PRO A 7 27.66 8.61 -8.88
N THR A 8 27.51 8.59 -8.72
CA THR A 8 27.14 8.41 -8.72
C THR A 8 26.64 8.46 -8.51
N GLY A 9 26.45 8.64 -8.30
CA GLY A 9 26.06 8.27 -8.11
C GLY A 9 25.58 8.45 -7.82
N HIS A 10 25.50 8.41 -7.55
CA HIS A 10 25.17 8.34 -7.38
C HIS A 10 24.64 8.27 -7.23
N VAL A 11 24.80 8.25 -6.97
CA VAL A 11 24.37 8.07 -7.08
C VAL A 11 23.84 7.98 -6.89
N LEU A 12 23.61 7.80 -6.40
CA LEU A 12 23.14 7.64 -6.35
C LEU A 12 22.44 7.37 -5.78
N ALA A 13 22.28 7.67 -5.57
CA ALA A 13 21.99 6.66 -4.61
C ALA A 13 20.56 6.70 -4.04
N GLY A 14 20.35 7.14 -2.83
CA GLY A 14 19.03 7.12 -2.24
C GLY A 14 17.94 7.70 -3.11
N LEU A 15 18.27 8.60 -3.92
CA LEU A 15 17.30 9.20 -4.81
C LEU A 15 16.73 8.20 -5.79
N ALA A 16 17.43 7.15 -6.05
CA ALA A 16 16.98 6.19 -7.03
C ALA A 16 15.68 5.49 -6.60
N SER A 17 15.44 5.38 -5.30
CA SER A 17 14.25 4.67 -4.83
C SER A 17 12.98 5.51 -4.96
N VAL A 18 13.10 6.82 -4.90
CA VAL A 18 11.92 7.69 -4.81
C VAL A 18 11.02 7.58 -6.04
N PRO A 19 11.53 7.59 -7.28
CA PRO A 19 10.64 7.57 -8.43
C PRO A 19 9.84 6.29 -8.58
N TYR A 20 10.19 5.24 -7.87
CA TYR A 20 9.55 3.94 -8.03
C TYR A 20 8.51 3.65 -6.96
N ALA A 21 8.32 4.57 -6.02
CA ALA A 21 7.31 4.38 -5.00
C ALA A 21 5.96 4.89 -5.51
N HIS A 22 4.91 4.21 -5.10
CA HIS A 22 3.56 4.58 -5.44
C HIS A 22 2.91 5.32 -4.27
N ASP A 23 2.25 6.43 -4.56
CA ASP A 23 1.45 7.11 -3.56
C ASP A 23 0.11 6.41 -3.45
N VAL A 24 -0.17 5.88 -2.29
CA VAL A 24 -1.38 5.10 -2.04
C VAL A 24 -2.31 5.88 -1.13
N SER A 25 -3.58 5.96 -1.50
CA SER A 25 -4.61 6.56 -0.67
C SER A 25 -5.82 5.64 -0.67
N VAL A 26 -6.23 5.23 0.51
CA VAL A 26 -7.34 4.30 0.70
C VAL A 26 -8.25 4.82 1.81
N LEU A 27 -9.54 4.82 1.54
CA LEU A 27 -10.53 5.15 2.56
C LEU A 27 -10.91 3.87 3.29
N LEU A 28 -10.63 3.84 4.59
CA LEU A 28 -10.98 2.70 5.44
C LEU A 28 -12.30 2.99 6.14
N HIS A 29 -13.25 2.08 6.00
CA HIS A 29 -14.57 2.28 6.60
C HIS A 29 -14.56 1.75 8.04
N THR A 30 -13.87 2.50 8.89
CA THR A 30 -13.73 2.18 10.30
C THR A 30 -13.47 3.47 11.08
N SER A 31 -13.34 3.38 12.39
CA SER A 31 -13.03 4.54 13.22
C SER A 31 -11.50 4.74 13.30
N LEU A 32 -11.11 5.97 13.65
CA LEU A 32 -9.70 6.27 13.83
C LEU A 32 -9.07 5.43 14.93
N ALA A 33 -9.82 5.20 16.02
CA ALA A 33 -9.32 4.38 17.12
C ALA A 33 -9.04 2.96 16.68
N GLN A 34 -9.95 2.38 15.89
CA GLN A 34 -9.76 1.02 15.36
C GLN A 34 -8.57 0.97 14.40
N ALA A 35 -8.47 1.96 13.53
CA ALA A 35 -7.38 2.00 12.56
C ALA A 35 -6.03 2.07 13.26
N ARG A 36 -5.92 2.89 14.31
CA ARG A 36 -4.66 3.02 15.05
C ARG A 36 -4.23 1.74 15.73
N ARG A 37 -5.17 0.88 16.08
CA ARG A 37 -4.85 -0.38 16.72
C ARG A 37 -4.14 -1.35 15.77
N ARG A 38 -4.43 -1.24 14.48
CA ARG A 38 -3.90 -2.20 13.51
C ARG A 38 -2.84 -1.62 12.59
N ILE A 39 -2.78 -0.30 12.49
CA ILE A 39 -1.87 0.37 11.56
C ILE A 39 -0.92 1.24 12.37
N PRO A 40 0.34 0.82 12.52
CA PRO A 40 1.32 1.64 13.23
C PRO A 40 1.68 2.88 12.43
N PRO A 41 2.14 3.95 13.10
CA PRO A 41 2.50 5.19 12.40
C PRO A 41 3.56 5.01 11.32
N SER A 42 4.38 3.98 11.44
CA SER A 42 5.43 3.72 10.46
C SER A 42 4.87 3.27 9.11
N VAL A 43 3.64 2.79 9.07
CA VAL A 43 3.04 2.32 7.82
C VAL A 43 2.57 3.50 6.97
N GLY A 44 1.96 4.50 7.59
CA GLY A 44 1.44 5.64 6.86
C GLY A 44 0.72 6.61 7.77
N THR A 45 0.05 7.57 7.15
CA THR A 45 -0.67 8.61 7.86
C THR A 45 -2.17 8.29 7.87
N LEU A 46 -2.78 8.37 9.03
CA LEU A 46 -4.21 8.18 9.20
C LEU A 46 -4.88 9.53 9.44
N THR A 47 -5.89 9.85 8.64
CA THR A 47 -6.63 11.09 8.75
C THR A 47 -8.11 10.77 8.87
N GLU A 48 -8.72 11.24 9.95
CA GLU A 48 -10.17 11.05 10.13
C GLU A 48 -10.92 11.91 9.12
N VAL A 49 -11.87 11.30 8.42
CA VAL A 49 -12.71 12.00 7.45
C VAL A 49 -14.16 11.62 7.71
N ALA A 50 -15.08 12.26 6.97
CA ALA A 50 -16.50 12.06 7.23
C ALA A 50 -16.95 10.61 7.12
N ASP A 51 -16.40 9.88 6.16
CA ASP A 51 -16.83 8.51 5.85
C ASP A 51 -15.95 7.44 6.48
N GLY A 52 -14.98 7.84 7.29
CA GLY A 52 -14.08 6.87 7.91
C GLY A 52 -12.70 7.43 8.14
N VAL A 53 -11.69 6.67 7.76
CA VAL A 53 -10.29 7.08 7.96
C VAL A 53 -9.55 6.94 6.64
N ARG A 54 -8.88 8.00 6.22
CA ARG A 54 -8.04 7.94 5.04
C ARG A 54 -6.63 7.52 5.41
N LEU A 55 -6.19 6.43 4.83
CA LEU A 55 -4.80 5.99 4.97
C LEU A 55 -4.02 6.47 3.75
N THR A 56 -2.97 7.25 3.99
CA THR A 56 -2.04 7.64 2.94
C THR A 56 -0.68 7.04 3.26
N THR A 57 -0.10 6.40 2.26
CA THR A 57 1.19 5.75 2.43
C THR A 57 1.89 5.69 1.08
N ARG A 58 3.14 5.28 1.11
CA ARG A 58 3.91 5.03 -0.10
C ARG A 58 4.32 3.57 -0.11
N ALA A 59 4.22 2.95 -1.26
CA ALA A 59 4.52 1.53 -1.40
C ALA A 59 5.40 1.34 -2.62
N GLU A 60 6.46 0.58 -2.47
CA GLU A 60 7.30 0.19 -3.59
C GLU A 60 6.63 -0.90 -4.41
N HIS A 61 5.87 -1.75 -3.76
CA HIS A 61 5.21 -2.88 -4.39
C HIS A 61 3.73 -2.88 -4.03
N LEU A 62 2.90 -2.73 -5.04
CA LEU A 62 1.45 -2.65 -4.83
C LEU A 62 0.84 -3.99 -4.41
N ASP A 63 1.48 -5.10 -4.76
CA ASP A 63 1.00 -6.40 -4.29
C ASP A 63 1.08 -6.50 -2.77
N GLY A 64 2.15 -5.95 -2.18
CA GLY A 64 2.25 -5.89 -0.72
C GLY A 64 1.19 -5.02 -0.09
N ALA A 65 0.86 -3.89 -0.74
CA ALA A 65 -0.20 -3.01 -0.26
C ALA A 65 -1.55 -3.72 -0.31
N ALA A 66 -1.81 -4.48 -1.36
CA ALA A 66 -3.05 -5.25 -1.48
C ALA A 66 -3.16 -6.27 -0.34
N GLN A 67 -2.07 -6.96 -0.03
CA GLN A 67 -2.06 -7.94 1.04
C GLN A 67 -2.30 -7.29 2.39
N MET A 68 -1.72 -6.13 2.63
CA MET A 68 -1.96 -5.39 3.86
C MET A 68 -3.43 -5.05 4.02
N LEU A 69 -4.06 -4.55 2.97
CA LEU A 69 -5.48 -4.20 3.03
C LEU A 69 -6.35 -5.41 3.32
N ALA A 70 -6.00 -6.56 2.74
CA ALA A 70 -6.76 -7.78 2.96
C ALA A 70 -6.71 -8.22 4.43
N VAL A 71 -5.57 -8.01 5.09
CA VAL A 71 -5.39 -8.42 6.48
C VAL A 71 -6.19 -7.55 7.44
N LEU A 72 -6.41 -6.28 7.10
CA LEU A 72 -7.05 -5.35 8.02
C LEU A 72 -8.49 -5.73 8.35
N GLY A 73 -9.21 -6.29 7.39
CA GLY A 73 -10.53 -6.82 7.65
C GLY A 73 -11.69 -5.84 7.59
N TRP A 74 -11.44 -4.57 7.36
CA TRP A 74 -12.50 -3.58 7.21
C TRP A 74 -12.84 -3.38 5.75
N PRO A 75 -14.07 -2.97 5.43
CA PRO A 75 -14.35 -2.49 4.08
C PRO A 75 -13.47 -1.29 3.76
N PHE A 76 -13.08 -1.17 2.51
CA PHE A 76 -12.24 -0.06 2.10
C PHE A 76 -12.55 0.35 0.67
N THR A 77 -12.17 1.59 0.34
CA THR A 77 -12.30 2.12 -1.01
C THR A 77 -10.93 2.63 -1.44
N ILE A 78 -10.40 2.09 -2.52
CA ILE A 78 -9.12 2.52 -3.05
C ILE A 78 -9.32 3.81 -3.82
N GLU A 79 -8.65 4.88 -3.35
CA GLU A 79 -8.73 6.17 -4.02
C GLU A 79 -7.66 6.29 -5.09
N ARG A 80 -6.47 5.78 -4.83
CA ARG A 80 -5.37 5.73 -5.79
C ARG A 80 -4.25 4.84 -5.29
N PRO A 81 -3.41 4.34 -6.19
CA PRO A 81 -3.53 4.41 -7.64
C PRO A 81 -4.50 3.37 -8.19
N ALA A 82 -4.93 3.55 -9.43
CA ALA A 82 -5.84 2.58 -10.06
C ALA A 82 -5.23 1.19 -10.14
N GLU A 83 -3.91 1.12 -10.30
CA GLU A 83 -3.20 -0.16 -10.36
C GLU A 83 -3.37 -0.99 -9.10
N LEU A 84 -3.59 -0.33 -7.96
CA LEU A 84 -3.80 -1.07 -6.71
C LEU A 84 -5.10 -1.87 -6.77
N ARG A 85 -6.11 -1.36 -7.46
CA ARG A 85 -7.36 -2.10 -7.64
C ARG A 85 -7.12 -3.41 -8.38
N ALA A 86 -6.27 -3.36 -9.39
CA ALA A 86 -5.93 -4.56 -10.16
C ALA A 86 -5.19 -5.57 -9.27
N GLU A 87 -4.30 -5.08 -8.41
CA GLU A 87 -3.58 -5.96 -7.49
C GLU A 87 -4.51 -6.63 -6.48
N VAL A 88 -5.49 -5.89 -5.99
CA VAL A 88 -6.47 -6.47 -5.07
C VAL A 88 -7.31 -7.54 -5.78
N ARG A 89 -7.72 -7.27 -7.03
CA ARG A 89 -8.46 -8.27 -7.81
C ARG A 89 -7.63 -9.52 -8.06
N ALA A 90 -6.36 -9.34 -8.39
CA ALA A 90 -5.47 -10.48 -8.65
C ALA A 90 -5.27 -11.31 -7.38
N LEU A 91 -5.12 -10.65 -6.25
CA LEU A 91 -4.99 -11.32 -4.96
C LEU A 91 -6.26 -12.11 -4.65
N ALA A 92 -7.42 -11.51 -4.85
CA ALA A 92 -8.70 -12.17 -4.58
C ALA A 92 -8.86 -13.41 -5.48
N ALA A 93 -8.53 -13.29 -6.74
CA ALA A 93 -8.63 -14.42 -7.68
C ALA A 93 -7.70 -15.56 -7.29
N ARG A 94 -6.48 -15.21 -6.88
CA ARG A 94 -5.51 -16.22 -6.46
C ARG A 94 -5.98 -16.93 -5.19
N LEU A 95 -6.47 -16.17 -4.23
CA LEU A 95 -6.94 -16.77 -2.98
C LEU A 95 -8.17 -17.65 -3.22
N LEU A 96 -9.05 -17.22 -4.10
CA LEU A 96 -10.22 -18.02 -4.45
C LEU A 96 -9.82 -19.35 -5.10
N THR A 97 -8.84 -19.30 -6.00
CA THR A 97 -8.32 -20.50 -6.63
C THR A 97 -7.77 -21.48 -5.60
N HIS A 98 -7.00 -20.97 -4.63
CA HIS A 98 -6.42 -21.81 -3.60
C HIS A 98 -7.48 -22.34 -2.62
N ALA A 99 -8.49 -21.54 -2.33
CA ALA A 99 -9.57 -21.97 -1.47
C ALA A 99 -10.32 -23.17 -2.07
N ASP A 100 -10.47 -23.16 -3.39
CA ASP A 100 -11.22 -24.23 -4.08
C ASP A 100 -10.34 -25.44 -4.38
N ALA A 101 -9.04 -25.30 -4.31
CA ALA A 101 -8.12 -26.38 -4.70
C ALA A 101 -7.92 -27.41 -3.59
N GLY A 102 -8.32 -27.12 -2.39
CA GLY A 102 -8.01 -27.94 -1.23
C GLY A 102 -8.89 -29.19 -1.08
N GLU A 103 -9.81 -29.38 -1.98
CA GLU A 103 -10.68 -30.55 -1.92
C GLU A 103 -9.94 -31.83 -2.25
#